data_77d48850df25cb1eb9726e604281a389
#
_entry.id   77d48850df25cb1eb9726e604281a389
#
_cell.length_a   1.000
_cell.length_b   1.000
_cell.length_c   1.000
_cell.angle_alpha   90.00
_cell.angle_beta   90.00
_cell.angle_gamma   90.00
#
_symmetry.space_group_name_H-M   'P 1'
#
loop_
_entity.id
_entity.type
_entity.pdbx_description
1 polymer ?
#
loop_
_entity_poly.entity_id
_entity_poly.type
_entity_poly.pdbx_seq_one_letter_code
_entity_poly.pdbx_strand_id
1 'polypeptide(L)'
;MINAKKLYNTILNDSRITDLVKVVQDAYPETIEKFPCVIYLDENQTDIEFADNLPQGDSIAVQVHIFTKALKNYATTSEIGLKVAEVMRENYFTCRNNREVEDIDDNVRHRVMYFTREVFS
;
A
#
# COMPACT_ATOMS: atom_id res chain seq x y z
N MET A 1 5.71 15.77 13.96
CA MET A 1 5.32 15.52 12.56
C MET A 1 5.68 14.09 12.16
N ILE A 2 4.77 13.40 11.53
CA ILE A 2 4.99 12.02 11.11
C ILE A 2 5.55 12.01 9.69
N ASN A 3 6.60 11.22 9.49
CA ASN A 3 7.06 10.91 8.16
C ASN A 3 6.23 9.73 7.65
N ALA A 4 5.19 10.02 6.89
CA ALA A 4 4.23 9.03 6.45
C ALA A 4 4.88 7.95 5.57
N LYS A 5 5.75 8.34 4.64
CA LYS A 5 6.42 7.36 3.78
C LYS A 5 7.26 6.38 4.57
N LYS A 6 7.96 6.87 5.57
CA LYS A 6 8.77 6.01 6.42
C LYS A 6 7.90 5.04 7.20
N LEU A 7 6.77 5.53 7.69
CA LEU A 7 5.81 4.69 8.40
C LEU A 7 5.27 3.58 7.50
N TYR A 8 4.84 3.93 6.28
CA TYR A 8 4.34 2.95 5.33
C TYR A 8 5.40 1.91 4.99
N ASN A 9 6.63 2.36 4.77
CA ASN A 9 7.71 1.45 4.44
C ASN A 9 7.96 0.46 5.58
N THR A 10 7.95 0.95 6.81
CA THR A 10 8.15 0.09 7.98
C THR A 10 7.02 -0.95 8.10
N ILE A 11 5.78 -0.51 7.96
CA ILE A 11 4.63 -1.39 8.10
C ILE A 11 4.61 -2.45 6.99
N LEU A 12 4.81 -2.04 5.75
CA LEU A 12 4.67 -2.92 4.60
C LEU A 12 5.86 -3.85 4.39
N ASN A 13 6.95 -3.63 5.11
CA ASN A 13 8.08 -4.56 5.11
C ASN A 13 7.96 -5.64 6.19
N ASP A 14 6.76 -5.84 6.70
CA ASP A 14 6.47 -6.97 7.59
C ASP A 14 6.71 -8.29 6.86
N SER A 15 7.23 -9.28 7.56
CA SER A 15 7.58 -10.56 6.96
C SER A 15 6.40 -11.27 6.32
N ARG A 16 5.19 -11.05 6.81
CA ARG A 16 3.99 -11.63 6.21
C ARG A 16 3.81 -11.16 4.76
N ILE A 17 4.28 -9.98 4.43
CA ILE A 17 4.22 -9.43 3.08
C ILE A 17 5.49 -9.79 2.31
N THR A 18 6.66 -9.54 2.90
CA THR A 18 7.92 -9.74 2.21
C THR A 18 8.21 -11.20 1.87
N ASP A 19 7.59 -12.13 2.58
CA ASP A 19 7.68 -13.55 2.23
C ASP A 19 6.92 -13.88 0.94
N LEU A 20 5.99 -13.03 0.55
CA LEU A 20 5.15 -13.27 -0.64
C LEU A 20 5.55 -12.43 -1.84
N VAL A 21 6.32 -11.36 -1.64
CA VAL A 21 6.64 -10.43 -2.71
C VAL A 21 8.14 -10.27 -2.87
N LYS A 22 8.55 -9.81 -4.05
CA LYS A 22 9.96 -9.58 -4.37
C LYS A 22 10.43 -8.21 -3.92
N VAL A 23 9.54 -7.23 -3.93
CA VAL A 23 9.92 -5.86 -3.61
C VAL A 23 8.72 -5.09 -3.04
N VAL A 24 9.02 -4.22 -2.09
CA VAL A 24 8.09 -3.24 -1.55
C VAL A 24 8.75 -1.89 -1.76
N GLN A 25 8.08 -0.97 -2.46
CA GLN A 25 8.70 0.32 -2.78
C GLN A 25 7.67 1.44 -2.84
N ASP A 26 8.14 2.67 -2.70
CA ASP A 26 7.32 3.86 -2.87
C ASP A 26 7.45 4.32 -4.32
N ALA A 27 6.37 4.76 -4.89
CA ALA A 27 6.29 5.27 -6.26
C ALA A 27 6.46 4.20 -7.33
N TYR A 28 5.83 4.46 -8.47
CA TYR A 28 5.91 3.57 -9.61
C TYR A 28 7.26 3.67 -10.30
N PRO A 29 7.89 2.53 -10.59
CA PRO A 29 9.04 2.52 -11.49
C PRO A 29 8.58 2.73 -12.93
N GLU A 30 9.50 3.05 -13.83
CA GLU A 30 9.17 3.15 -15.25
C GLU A 30 8.62 1.83 -15.79
N THR A 31 9.19 0.73 -15.34
CA THR A 31 8.76 -0.61 -15.73
C THR A 31 8.77 -1.50 -14.48
N ILE A 32 7.69 -2.24 -14.29
CA ILE A 32 7.64 -3.22 -13.22
C ILE A 32 8.30 -4.50 -13.71
N GLU A 33 9.41 -4.86 -13.12
CA GLU A 33 10.19 -6.02 -13.55
C GLU A 33 10.15 -7.17 -12.55
N LYS A 34 9.90 -6.86 -11.29
CA LYS A 34 9.90 -7.87 -10.23
C LYS A 34 8.49 -8.12 -9.76
N PHE A 35 8.08 -9.37 -9.83
CA PHE A 35 6.75 -9.81 -9.40
C PHE A 35 6.88 -10.94 -8.39
N PRO A 36 6.01 -11.04 -7.42
CA PRO A 36 5.02 -10.01 -7.06
C PRO A 36 5.68 -8.80 -6.42
N CYS A 37 5.00 -7.67 -6.48
CA CYS A 37 5.51 -6.46 -5.84
C CYS A 37 4.38 -5.66 -5.20
N VAL A 38 4.77 -4.86 -4.22
CA VAL A 38 3.87 -3.93 -3.54
C VAL A 38 4.44 -2.53 -3.72
N ILE A 39 3.61 -1.64 -4.21
CA ILE A 39 3.98 -0.25 -4.43
C ILE A 39 3.01 0.62 -3.64
N TYR A 40 3.53 1.51 -2.82
CA TYR A 40 2.68 2.39 -2.02
C TYR A 40 2.88 3.84 -2.41
N LEU A 41 1.78 4.59 -2.41
CA LEU A 41 1.77 5.99 -2.79
C LEU A 41 1.12 6.79 -1.68
N ASP A 42 1.83 7.79 -1.18
CA ASP A 42 1.29 8.68 -0.16
C ASP A 42 0.28 9.64 -0.80
N GLU A 43 -0.93 9.60 -0.31
CA GLU A 43 -2.02 10.40 -0.86
C GLU A 43 -2.16 11.77 -0.21
N ASN A 44 -1.54 11.97 0.94
CA ASN A 44 -1.79 13.16 1.75
C ASN A 44 -0.74 14.24 1.64
N GLN A 45 0.14 14.12 0.70
CA GLN A 45 1.29 15.02 0.67
C GLN A 45 0.91 16.50 0.54
N THR A 46 -0.16 16.78 -0.20
CA THR A 46 -0.61 18.15 -0.37
C THR A 46 -1.48 18.62 0.78
N ASP A 47 -2.17 17.71 1.43
CA ASP A 47 -3.10 18.08 2.49
C ASP A 47 -2.39 18.47 3.76
N ILE A 48 -1.17 18.02 3.93
CA ILE A 48 -0.36 18.36 5.09
C ILE A 48 -0.19 19.87 5.23
N GLU A 49 -0.11 20.58 4.13
CA GLU A 49 0.04 22.04 4.14
C GLU A 49 -1.16 22.74 4.76
N PHE A 50 -2.31 22.15 4.62
CA PHE A 50 -3.54 22.72 5.18
C PHE A 50 -3.81 22.19 6.57
N ALA A 51 -3.24 21.10 6.92
CA ALA A 51 -3.46 20.46 8.20
C ALA A 51 -2.89 21.27 9.36
N ASP A 52 -1.97 22.16 9.10
CA ASP A 52 -1.40 22.99 10.16
C ASP A 52 -2.44 23.93 10.79
N ASN A 53 -3.56 24.13 10.13
CA ASN A 53 -4.66 24.89 10.68
C ASN A 53 -5.58 24.06 11.54
N LEU A 54 -5.39 22.75 11.55
CA LEU A 54 -6.22 21.85 12.32
C LEU A 54 -5.61 21.66 13.71
N PRO A 55 -6.39 21.88 14.74
CA PRO A 55 -5.83 21.86 16.08
C PRO A 55 -5.49 20.50 16.63
N GLN A 56 -5.89 19.42 16.00
CA GLN A 56 -5.87 18.16 16.72
C GLN A 56 -5.53 16.96 15.88
N GLY A 57 -4.48 16.96 15.20
CA GLY A 57 -4.02 15.77 14.54
C GLY A 57 -4.24 15.80 13.05
N ASP A 58 -3.59 14.86 12.42
CA ASP A 58 -3.51 14.75 10.99
C ASP A 58 -4.17 13.46 10.54
N SER A 59 -4.68 13.48 9.31
CA SER A 59 -5.07 12.25 8.64
C SER A 59 -3.97 11.89 7.66
N ILE A 60 -3.65 10.62 7.57
CA ILE A 60 -2.75 10.14 6.54
C ILE A 60 -3.47 9.10 5.71
N ALA A 61 -3.13 9.05 4.43
CA ALA A 61 -3.76 8.15 3.49
C ALA A 61 -2.71 7.59 2.54
N VAL A 62 -2.88 6.33 2.19
CA VAL A 62 -1.94 5.63 1.33
C VAL A 62 -2.69 4.73 0.37
N GLN A 63 -2.28 4.74 -0.89
CA GLN A 63 -2.70 3.73 -1.86
C GLN A 63 -1.65 2.63 -1.88
N VAL A 64 -2.12 1.40 -1.82
CA VAL A 64 -1.24 0.24 -1.92
C VAL A 64 -1.61 -0.50 -3.20
N HIS A 65 -0.67 -0.64 -4.09
CA HIS A 65 -0.84 -1.34 -5.36
C HIS A 65 -0.09 -2.66 -5.29
N ILE A 66 -0.78 -3.73 -5.62
CA ILE A 66 -0.20 -5.08 -5.59
C ILE A 66 -0.22 -5.61 -7.01
N PHE A 67 0.94 -6.01 -7.51
CA PHE A 67 1.08 -6.60 -8.84
C PHE A 67 1.64 -8.00 -8.72
N THR A 68 1.06 -8.93 -9.45
CA THR A 68 1.57 -10.30 -9.52
C THR A 68 1.36 -10.86 -10.92
N LYS A 69 1.90 -12.03 -11.16
CA LYS A 69 1.70 -12.74 -12.41
C LYS A 69 0.61 -13.79 -12.25
N ALA A 70 -0.15 -14.03 -13.31
CA ALA A 70 -1.19 -15.04 -13.32
C ALA A 70 -0.58 -16.43 -13.57
N LEU A 71 0.34 -16.83 -12.70
CA LEU A 71 1.06 -18.09 -12.80
C LEU A 71 1.01 -18.80 -11.46
N LYS A 72 1.10 -20.14 -11.50
CA LYS A 72 0.92 -20.98 -10.30
C LYS A 72 1.92 -20.70 -9.19
N ASN A 73 3.14 -20.30 -9.55
CA ASN A 73 4.20 -20.09 -8.57
C ASN A 73 4.14 -18.74 -7.88
N TYR A 74 3.20 -17.90 -8.25
CA TYR A 74 3.10 -16.56 -7.71
C TYR A 74 1.92 -16.48 -6.75
N ALA A 75 2.11 -15.81 -5.63
CA ALA A 75 1.01 -15.49 -4.73
C ALA A 75 0.02 -14.61 -5.48
N THR A 76 -1.26 -14.79 -5.19
CA THR A 76 -2.31 -13.99 -5.82
C THR A 76 -2.39 -12.62 -5.18
N THR A 77 -2.99 -11.66 -5.89
CA THR A 77 -3.23 -10.34 -5.30
C THR A 77 -4.12 -10.43 -4.07
N SER A 78 -5.03 -11.40 -4.04
CA SER A 78 -5.90 -11.61 -2.88
C SER A 78 -5.11 -12.08 -1.66
N GLU A 79 -4.19 -13.02 -1.84
CA GLU A 79 -3.36 -13.52 -0.75
C GLU A 79 -2.49 -12.42 -0.18
N ILE A 80 -1.83 -11.67 -1.06
CA ILE A 80 -0.98 -10.55 -0.65
C ILE A 80 -1.84 -9.47 0.02
N GLY A 81 -3.00 -9.18 -0.57
CA GLY A 81 -3.92 -8.18 -0.03
C GLY A 81 -4.42 -8.51 1.35
N LEU A 82 -4.66 -9.79 1.65
CA LEU A 82 -5.05 -10.20 2.99
C LEU A 82 -3.97 -9.85 4.01
N LYS A 83 -2.71 -10.10 3.65
CA LYS A 83 -1.60 -9.78 4.56
C LYS A 83 -1.41 -8.28 4.70
N VAL A 84 -1.55 -7.54 3.61
CA VAL A 84 -1.50 -6.08 3.66
C VAL A 84 -2.60 -5.55 4.58
N ALA A 85 -3.82 -6.05 4.44
CA ALA A 85 -4.93 -5.63 5.28
C ALA A 85 -4.69 -5.95 6.75
N GLU A 86 -4.10 -7.12 7.05
CA GLU A 86 -3.78 -7.49 8.44
C GLU A 86 -2.80 -6.51 9.08
N VAL A 87 -1.68 -6.27 8.42
CA VAL A 87 -0.65 -5.41 9.00
C VAL A 87 -1.10 -3.97 9.09
N MET A 88 -1.86 -3.49 8.11
CA MET A 88 -2.38 -2.13 8.14
C MET A 88 -3.39 -1.97 9.28
N ARG A 89 -4.28 -2.94 9.45
CA ARG A 89 -5.26 -2.88 10.54
C ARG A 89 -4.58 -2.92 11.91
N GLU A 90 -3.54 -3.72 12.06
CA GLU A 90 -2.77 -3.77 13.31
C GLU A 90 -2.10 -2.44 13.61
N ASN A 91 -1.90 -1.64 12.60
CA ASN A 91 -1.33 -0.31 12.72
C ASN A 91 -2.38 0.80 12.66
N TYR A 92 -3.64 0.42 12.93
CA TYR A 92 -4.77 1.34 13.11
C TYR A 92 -5.24 2.02 11.82
N PHE A 93 -4.92 1.45 10.68
CA PHE A 93 -5.45 1.95 9.41
C PHE A 93 -6.81 1.33 9.12
N THR A 94 -7.66 2.11 8.49
CA THR A 94 -8.96 1.65 8.01
C THR A 94 -8.88 1.45 6.50
N CYS A 95 -9.29 0.30 6.02
CA CYS A 95 -9.35 0.04 4.59
C CYS A 95 -10.59 0.70 4.02
N ARG A 96 -10.40 1.65 3.11
CA ARG A 96 -11.50 2.39 2.48
C ARG A 96 -11.91 1.81 1.14
N ASN A 97 -10.99 1.12 0.47
CA ASN A 97 -11.27 0.51 -0.81
C ASN A 97 -10.30 -0.67 -1.00
N ASN A 98 -10.80 -1.70 -1.64
CA ASN A 98 -9.99 -2.89 -1.94
C ASN A 98 -10.63 -3.57 -3.15
N ARG A 99 -9.97 -3.49 -4.29
CA ARG A 99 -10.53 -4.05 -5.51
C ARG A 99 -9.44 -4.51 -6.46
N GLU A 100 -9.76 -5.51 -7.24
CA GLU A 100 -8.90 -5.92 -8.33
C GLU A 100 -9.19 -5.06 -9.54
N VAL A 101 -8.14 -4.66 -10.23
CA VAL A 101 -8.23 -3.75 -11.36
C VAL A 101 -7.90 -4.54 -12.62
N GLU A 102 -8.62 -4.27 -13.71
CA GLU A 102 -8.27 -4.86 -14.99
C GLU A 102 -6.96 -4.27 -15.49
N ASP A 103 -6.06 -5.16 -15.89
CA ASP A 103 -4.81 -4.75 -16.49
C ASP A 103 -4.83 -4.97 -17.99
N ILE A 104 -3.97 -4.22 -18.67
CA ILE A 104 -3.81 -4.33 -20.11
C ILE A 104 -3.17 -5.66 -20.49
N ASP A 105 -2.29 -6.15 -19.63
CA ASP A 105 -1.56 -7.39 -19.85
C ASP A 105 -2.29 -8.55 -19.19
N ASP A 106 -2.67 -9.56 -19.97
CA ASP A 106 -3.40 -10.72 -19.48
C ASP A 106 -2.65 -11.53 -18.45
N ASN A 107 -1.34 -11.41 -18.41
CA ASN A 107 -0.52 -12.18 -17.47
C ASN A 107 -0.28 -11.47 -16.14
N VAL A 108 -0.66 -10.22 -16.05
CA VAL A 108 -0.44 -9.41 -14.84
C VAL A 108 -1.77 -9.23 -14.13
N ARG A 109 -1.73 -9.35 -12.82
CA ARG A 109 -2.89 -9.06 -11.97
C ARG A 109 -2.55 -7.88 -11.07
N HIS A 110 -3.50 -7.01 -10.87
CA HIS A 110 -3.31 -5.76 -10.14
C HIS A 110 -4.46 -5.56 -9.16
N ARG A 111 -4.12 -5.26 -7.93
CA ARG A 111 -5.09 -4.91 -6.88
C ARG A 111 -4.73 -3.57 -6.29
N VAL A 112 -5.73 -2.76 -6.02
CA VAL A 112 -5.54 -1.45 -5.39
C VAL A 112 -6.28 -1.45 -4.07
N MET A 113 -5.60 -1.02 -3.03
CA MET A 113 -6.17 -0.86 -1.70
C MET A 113 -5.90 0.56 -1.22
N TYR A 114 -6.89 1.14 -0.58
CA TYR A 114 -6.77 2.50 -0.07
C TYR A 114 -7.02 2.49 1.43
N PHE A 115 -6.08 3.04 2.18
CA PHE A 115 -6.13 3.04 3.64
C PHE A 115 -6.00 4.45 4.18
N THR A 116 -6.70 4.71 5.27
CA THR A 116 -6.59 5.99 5.98
C THR A 116 -6.40 5.73 7.46
N ARG A 117 -5.75 6.68 8.12
CA ARG A 117 -5.56 6.64 9.56
C ARG A 117 -5.55 8.06 10.09
N GLU A 118 -6.27 8.28 11.18
CA GLU A 118 -6.19 9.54 11.90
C GLU A 118 -5.03 9.44 12.89
N VAL A 119 -4.22 10.48 12.93
CA VAL A 119 -3.06 10.53 13.79
C VAL A 119 -3.19 11.76 14.68
N PHE A 120 -3.17 11.55 15.97
CA PHE A 120 -3.26 12.63 16.94
C PHE A 120 -1.91 12.85 17.57
N SER A 121 -1.52 14.10 17.65
CA SER A 121 -0.23 14.48 18.25
C SER A 121 -0.31 14.53 19.77
#